data_2d003dcee048acc0bf8d1ce469355d2d
#
_entry.id   2d003dcee048acc0bf8d1ce469355d2d
#
_cell.length_a   1.000
_cell.length_b   1.000
_cell.length_c   1.000
_cell.angle_alpha   90.00
_cell.angle_beta   90.00
_cell.angle_gamma   90.00
#
_symmetry.space_group_name_H-M   'P 1'
#
loop_
_entity.id
_entity.type
_entity.pdbx_description
1 polymer ?
#
loop_
_entity_poly.entity_id
_entity_poly.type
_entity_poly.pdbx_seq_one_letter_code
_entity_poly.pdbx_strand_id
1 'polypeptide(L)'
;VLVGPEDPLVNGIHDFFLSDKIINSVPVIGPTKKAAMLEGSKDFAKKFMERNSIPTAKHATFDKKTVKEGHKFLDTLKSPYVLKADGLAAGKGVLIIDDLAQAKEELTEMLVGGKFGLASGKVVVEEFLKGIELSCFVITDGKSYLTLPMAKDYKRIGEGDTGLNTGGMGAVSPVPFVDESFSNKIDKEIIKPTIEGLSRDKIDFVGFIFIGLIKVQDSPYVIEYNVRMGDPETQVVLPRIKNDFGEILLSISSKKISEIKLEIEDKFATTICAVSDGYPESYQKGKKIIGINKVQDSKVFHAGTSSKGTNIFTSGGRVLAITSLEDRFKDSVKKSYKELKKINFDGINYRKDIGFDL
;
A
#
# COMPACT_ATOMS: atom_id res chain seq x y z
N VAL A 1 -5.94 20.22 2.04
CA VAL A 1 -4.69 19.47 2.29
C VAL A 1 -4.90 18.02 1.96
N LEU A 2 -4.01 17.40 1.16
CA LEU A 2 -3.96 15.95 0.95
C LEU A 2 -2.78 15.39 1.74
N VAL A 3 -3.02 14.37 2.58
CA VAL A 3 -1.99 13.77 3.43
C VAL A 3 -1.51 12.47 2.78
N GLY A 4 -0.24 12.42 2.40
CA GLY A 4 0.37 11.25 1.72
C GLY A 4 0.86 10.15 2.66
N PRO A 5 1.67 10.47 3.69
CA PRO A 5 2.25 9.45 4.58
C PRO A 5 1.29 9.07 5.72
N GLU A 6 1.44 7.84 6.22
CA GLU A 6 0.61 7.26 7.27
C GLU A 6 0.84 7.87 8.67
N ASP A 7 2.10 8.18 9.01
CA ASP A 7 2.45 8.67 10.35
C ASP A 7 1.65 9.91 10.77
N PRO A 8 1.55 11.00 9.97
CA PRO A 8 0.71 12.14 10.31
C PRO A 8 -0.76 11.78 10.49
N LEU A 9 -1.29 10.85 9.70
CA LEU A 9 -2.68 10.41 9.77
C LEU A 9 -2.97 9.69 11.10
N VAL A 10 -2.14 8.70 11.44
CA VAL A 10 -2.26 7.94 12.69
C VAL A 10 -2.03 8.82 13.91
N ASN A 11 -1.17 9.84 13.79
CA ASN A 11 -0.94 10.83 14.85
C ASN A 11 -2.03 11.88 14.95
N GLY A 12 -3.00 11.93 14.00
CA GLY A 12 -4.21 12.77 14.11
C GLY A 12 -4.07 14.15 13.50
N ILE A 13 -3.37 14.29 12.37
CA ILE A 13 -3.26 15.57 11.67
C ILE A 13 -4.64 16.13 11.28
N HIS A 14 -5.60 15.29 10.90
CA HIS A 14 -6.95 15.72 10.57
C HIS A 14 -7.62 16.33 11.81
N ASP A 15 -7.55 15.64 12.95
CA ASP A 15 -8.10 16.11 14.23
C ASP A 15 -7.42 17.40 14.68
N PHE A 16 -6.13 17.58 14.43
CA PHE A 16 -5.40 18.81 14.68
C PHE A 16 -6.01 19.98 13.88
N PHE A 17 -6.21 19.81 12.57
CA PHE A 17 -6.85 20.85 11.75
C PHE A 17 -8.24 21.20 12.26
N LEU A 18 -9.07 20.21 12.59
CA LEU A 18 -10.43 20.44 13.10
C LEU A 18 -10.45 21.20 14.43
N SER A 19 -9.45 21.02 15.29
CA SER A 19 -9.37 21.64 16.62
C SER A 19 -8.78 23.05 16.61
N ASP A 20 -8.05 23.43 15.57
CA ASP A 20 -7.38 24.72 15.47
C ASP A 20 -8.33 25.79 14.92
N LYS A 21 -8.46 26.92 15.64
CA LYS A 21 -9.41 27.99 15.31
C LYS A 21 -9.09 28.76 14.01
N ILE A 22 -7.85 28.67 13.51
CA ILE A 22 -7.39 29.41 12.34
C ILE A 22 -7.55 28.57 11.08
N ILE A 23 -7.26 27.26 11.16
CA ILE A 23 -7.18 26.37 9.99
C ILE A 23 -8.31 25.33 9.92
N ASN A 24 -9.29 25.34 10.84
CA ASN A 24 -10.38 24.37 10.85
C ASN A 24 -11.30 24.42 9.61
N SER A 25 -11.25 25.52 8.85
CA SER A 25 -11.96 25.65 7.58
C SER A 25 -11.19 25.05 6.39
N VAL A 26 -9.91 24.68 6.56
CA VAL A 26 -9.10 24.09 5.52
C VAL A 26 -9.46 22.60 5.40
N PRO A 27 -9.99 22.14 4.27
CA PRO A 27 -10.35 20.74 4.12
C PRO A 27 -9.11 19.83 4.12
N VAL A 28 -9.18 18.75 4.90
CA VAL A 28 -8.16 17.72 4.96
C VAL A 28 -8.69 16.45 4.30
N ILE A 29 -7.99 16.00 3.25
CA ILE A 29 -8.23 14.72 2.59
C ILE A 29 -7.33 13.68 3.26
N GLY A 30 -7.90 12.96 4.17
CA GLY A 30 -7.28 11.96 5.02
C GLY A 30 -8.18 11.70 6.23
N PRO A 31 -8.15 10.49 6.81
CA PRO A 31 -9.03 10.09 7.90
C PRO A 31 -8.70 10.82 9.22
N THR A 32 -9.68 10.84 10.13
CA THR A 32 -9.44 11.19 11.53
C THR A 32 -8.52 10.16 12.20
N LYS A 33 -7.92 10.50 13.34
CA LYS A 33 -7.06 9.59 14.12
C LYS A 33 -7.75 8.26 14.42
N LYS A 34 -9.04 8.27 14.76
CA LYS A 34 -9.83 7.05 15.00
C LYS A 34 -9.92 6.18 13.73
N ALA A 35 -10.18 6.80 12.60
CA ALA A 35 -10.30 6.10 11.32
C ALA A 35 -8.94 5.60 10.79
N ALA A 36 -7.87 6.34 11.06
CA ALA A 36 -6.50 5.94 10.73
C ALA A 36 -6.02 4.68 11.47
N MET A 37 -6.74 4.26 12.53
CA MET A 37 -6.47 2.98 13.19
C MET A 37 -6.67 1.75 12.29
N LEU A 38 -7.38 1.87 11.16
CA LEU A 38 -7.43 0.79 10.16
C LEU A 38 -6.04 0.44 9.60
N GLU A 39 -5.11 1.39 9.51
CA GLU A 39 -3.70 1.16 9.17
C GLU A 39 -2.82 1.08 10.43
N GLY A 40 -3.09 1.93 11.43
CA GLY A 40 -2.30 2.07 12.63
C GLY A 40 -2.34 0.88 13.58
N SER A 41 -3.36 0.01 13.49
CA SER A 41 -3.50 -1.20 14.30
C SER A 41 -4.11 -2.34 13.50
N LYS A 42 -3.33 -3.41 13.34
CA LYS A 42 -3.79 -4.63 12.66
C LYS A 42 -4.87 -5.36 13.46
N ASP A 43 -4.77 -5.34 14.79
CA ASP A 43 -5.82 -5.85 15.70
C ASP A 43 -7.14 -5.11 15.49
N PHE A 44 -7.08 -3.78 15.40
CA PHE A 44 -8.27 -2.97 15.11
C PHE A 44 -8.86 -3.30 13.74
N ALA A 45 -8.03 -3.37 12.69
CA ALA A 45 -8.47 -3.71 11.34
C ALA A 45 -9.09 -5.11 11.27
N LYS A 46 -8.49 -6.11 11.92
CA LYS A 46 -9.03 -7.48 11.96
C LYS A 46 -10.38 -7.55 12.67
N LYS A 47 -10.51 -6.92 13.82
CA LYS A 47 -11.80 -6.81 14.53
C LYS A 47 -12.85 -6.06 13.73
N PHE A 48 -12.44 -5.02 12.96
CA PHE A 48 -13.32 -4.31 12.04
C PHE A 48 -13.81 -5.24 10.92
N MET A 49 -12.92 -5.99 10.29
CA MET A 49 -13.29 -6.95 9.23
C MET A 49 -14.22 -8.05 9.76
N GLU A 50 -13.93 -8.63 10.92
CA GLU A 50 -14.72 -9.70 11.52
C GLU A 50 -16.18 -9.25 11.78
N ARG A 51 -16.38 -8.12 12.49
CA ARG A 51 -17.73 -7.64 12.82
C ARG A 51 -18.54 -7.13 11.61
N ASN A 52 -17.85 -6.82 10.52
CA ASN A 52 -18.47 -6.39 9.26
C ASN A 52 -18.50 -7.50 8.20
N SER A 53 -18.16 -8.75 8.56
CA SER A 53 -18.17 -9.92 7.67
C SER A 53 -17.32 -9.73 6.41
N ILE A 54 -16.20 -9.01 6.51
CA ILE A 54 -15.27 -8.77 5.40
C ILE A 54 -14.28 -9.94 5.34
N PRO A 55 -14.12 -10.62 4.19
CA PRO A 55 -13.22 -11.75 4.04
C PRO A 55 -11.77 -11.40 4.34
N THR A 56 -11.15 -12.13 5.24
CA THR A 56 -9.73 -12.01 5.60
C THR A 56 -9.21 -13.35 6.13
N ALA A 57 -7.90 -13.49 6.28
CA ALA A 57 -7.27 -14.68 6.85
C ALA A 57 -7.82 -15.00 8.25
N LYS A 58 -7.94 -16.29 8.59
CA LYS A 58 -8.17 -16.75 9.97
C LYS A 58 -7.08 -16.17 10.86
N HIS A 59 -7.45 -15.53 11.96
CA HIS A 59 -6.52 -14.79 12.78
C HIS A 59 -6.90 -14.83 14.26
N ALA A 60 -5.91 -14.50 15.11
CA ALA A 60 -6.12 -14.16 16.52
C ALA A 60 -5.02 -13.20 16.98
N THR A 61 -5.34 -12.35 17.96
CA THR A 61 -4.41 -11.38 18.50
C THR A 61 -3.97 -11.79 19.90
N PHE A 62 -2.67 -11.69 20.17
CA PHE A 62 -2.05 -12.05 21.43
C PHE A 62 -1.20 -10.90 21.97
N ASP A 63 -1.07 -10.86 23.28
CA ASP A 63 -0.18 -9.96 24.03
C ASP A 63 0.76 -10.76 24.95
N LYS A 64 1.60 -10.05 25.70
CA LYS A 64 2.55 -10.66 26.64
C LYS A 64 1.90 -11.60 27.66
N LYS A 65 0.61 -11.42 27.99
CA LYS A 65 -0.10 -12.25 28.97
C LYS A 65 -0.69 -13.52 28.35
N THR A 66 -0.88 -13.50 27.03
CA THR A 66 -1.57 -14.54 26.26
C THR A 66 -0.65 -15.31 25.28
N VAL A 67 0.67 -15.30 25.53
CA VAL A 67 1.66 -16.03 24.69
C VAL A 67 1.35 -17.52 24.58
N LYS A 68 0.94 -18.16 25.70
CA LYS A 68 0.62 -19.60 25.72
C LYS A 68 -0.59 -19.94 24.86
N GLU A 69 -1.58 -19.07 24.85
CA GLU A 69 -2.76 -19.15 23.97
C GLU A 69 -2.36 -18.96 22.52
N GLY A 70 -1.41 -18.05 22.25
CA GLY A 70 -0.83 -17.84 20.93
C GLY A 70 -0.12 -19.10 20.41
N HIS A 71 0.64 -19.81 21.25
CA HIS A 71 1.24 -21.09 20.87
C HIS A 71 0.18 -22.14 20.52
N LYS A 72 -0.91 -22.24 21.31
CA LYS A 72 -2.01 -23.17 21.01
C LYS A 72 -2.73 -22.79 19.71
N PHE A 73 -2.88 -21.50 19.41
CA PHE A 73 -3.49 -21.07 18.17
C PHE A 73 -2.61 -21.44 16.96
N LEU A 74 -1.28 -21.26 17.06
CA LEU A 74 -0.33 -21.71 16.03
C LEU A 74 -0.46 -23.23 15.76
N ASP A 75 -0.69 -24.06 16.80
CA ASP A 75 -0.94 -25.50 16.62
C ASP A 75 -2.20 -25.82 15.78
N THR A 76 -3.13 -24.87 15.64
CA THR A 76 -4.36 -25.03 14.83
C THR A 76 -4.20 -24.62 13.38
N LEU A 77 -3.08 -23.95 13.04
CA LEU A 77 -2.79 -23.45 11.68
C LEU A 77 -1.91 -24.43 10.90
N LYS A 78 -1.81 -24.18 9.61
CA LYS A 78 -0.89 -24.90 8.72
C LYS A 78 0.26 -23.97 8.32
N SER A 79 1.45 -24.53 8.13
CA SER A 79 2.61 -23.82 7.59
C SER A 79 2.30 -23.26 6.17
N PRO A 80 2.82 -22.06 5.81
CA PRO A 80 3.59 -21.14 6.66
C PRO A 80 2.72 -20.41 7.70
N TYR A 81 3.35 -19.92 8.77
CA TYR A 81 2.71 -19.12 9.82
C TYR A 81 3.00 -17.63 9.63
N VAL A 82 1.99 -16.78 9.79
CA VAL A 82 2.15 -15.33 9.60
C VAL A 82 2.00 -14.63 10.94
N LEU A 83 3.04 -13.91 11.36
CA LEU A 83 3.06 -13.12 12.59
C LEU A 83 3.22 -11.64 12.23
N LYS A 84 2.30 -10.79 12.70
CA LYS A 84 2.31 -9.35 12.40
C LYS A 84 2.32 -8.53 13.68
N ALA A 85 3.34 -7.70 13.88
CA ALA A 85 3.33 -6.70 14.94
C ALA A 85 2.19 -5.71 14.72
N ASP A 86 1.48 -5.32 15.79
CA ASP A 86 0.22 -4.56 15.69
C ASP A 86 0.41 -3.10 15.25
N GLY A 87 1.53 -2.46 15.56
CA GLY A 87 1.78 -1.05 15.21
C GLY A 87 2.38 -0.86 13.81
N LEU A 88 2.62 0.43 13.49
CA LEU A 88 3.41 0.80 12.31
C LEU A 88 4.85 0.28 12.47
N ALA A 89 5.33 -0.50 11.52
CA ALA A 89 6.66 -1.08 11.52
C ALA A 89 7.35 -0.99 10.15
N ALA A 90 6.93 -0.03 9.30
CA ALA A 90 7.52 0.25 7.98
C ALA A 90 7.70 -1.02 7.12
N GLY A 91 6.71 -1.92 7.12
CA GLY A 91 6.75 -3.19 6.39
C GLY A 91 7.65 -4.29 7.01
N LYS A 92 8.38 -4.00 8.09
CA LYS A 92 9.31 -4.95 8.74
C LYS A 92 8.66 -5.78 9.84
N GLY A 93 7.45 -5.44 10.29
CA GLY A 93 6.74 -6.11 11.39
C GLY A 93 5.98 -7.37 10.99
N VAL A 94 6.20 -7.92 9.79
CA VAL A 94 5.55 -9.14 9.29
C VAL A 94 6.60 -10.23 9.10
N LEU A 95 6.38 -11.37 9.76
CA LEU A 95 7.20 -12.57 9.63
C LEU A 95 6.36 -13.69 9.02
N ILE A 96 6.92 -14.39 8.04
CA ILE A 96 6.35 -15.61 7.45
C ILE A 96 7.32 -16.74 7.74
N ILE A 97 6.88 -17.77 8.45
CA ILE A 97 7.74 -18.79 9.06
C ILE A 97 7.19 -20.17 8.72
N ASP A 98 8.04 -21.04 8.19
CA ASP A 98 7.64 -22.38 7.77
C ASP A 98 7.62 -23.38 8.94
N ASP A 99 8.54 -23.23 9.90
CA ASP A 99 8.67 -24.13 11.04
C ASP A 99 7.82 -23.70 12.25
N LEU A 100 7.04 -24.60 12.82
CA LEU A 100 6.15 -24.32 13.94
C LEU A 100 6.90 -23.95 15.22
N ALA A 101 8.03 -24.63 15.52
CA ALA A 101 8.79 -24.35 16.73
C ALA A 101 9.41 -22.95 16.64
N GLN A 102 9.96 -22.59 15.47
CA GLN A 102 10.46 -21.27 15.18
C GLN A 102 9.35 -20.21 15.25
N ALA A 103 8.14 -20.49 14.73
CA ALA A 103 7.02 -19.56 14.82
C ALA A 103 6.59 -19.27 16.27
N LYS A 104 6.62 -20.28 17.14
CA LYS A 104 6.36 -20.12 18.58
C LYS A 104 7.46 -19.31 19.28
N GLU A 105 8.71 -19.57 18.96
CA GLU A 105 9.86 -18.82 19.49
C GLU A 105 9.78 -17.34 19.08
N GLU A 106 9.55 -17.07 17.79
CA GLU A 106 9.41 -15.70 17.26
C GLU A 106 8.21 -14.96 17.86
N LEU A 107 7.07 -15.64 18.07
CA LEU A 107 5.93 -15.04 18.77
C LEU A 107 6.30 -14.60 20.18
N THR A 108 7.07 -15.45 20.90
CA THR A 108 7.54 -15.14 22.24
C THR A 108 8.52 -13.97 22.22
N GLU A 109 9.48 -13.96 21.28
CA GLU A 109 10.46 -12.88 21.14
C GLU A 109 9.79 -11.55 20.77
N MET A 110 8.81 -11.57 19.87
CA MET A 110 8.04 -10.38 19.55
C MET A 110 7.30 -9.81 20.77
N LEU A 111 6.59 -10.65 21.54
CA LEU A 111 5.73 -10.20 22.64
C LEU A 111 6.47 -9.93 23.95
N VAL A 112 7.51 -10.71 24.26
CA VAL A 112 8.25 -10.63 25.54
C VAL A 112 9.59 -9.91 25.35
N GLY A 113 10.32 -10.22 24.29
CA GLY A 113 11.61 -9.58 23.94
C GLY A 113 11.45 -8.17 23.34
N GLY A 114 10.25 -7.82 22.86
CA GLY A 114 9.98 -6.48 22.34
C GLY A 114 10.68 -6.18 21.02
N LYS A 115 10.86 -7.16 20.16
CA LYS A 115 11.62 -7.10 18.88
C LYS A 115 11.32 -5.89 18.00
N PHE A 116 10.09 -5.36 18.02
CA PHE A 116 9.67 -4.18 17.25
C PHE A 116 9.24 -3.01 18.16
N GLY A 117 9.80 -2.92 19.37
CA GLY A 117 9.50 -1.83 20.31
C GLY A 117 8.02 -1.77 20.70
N LEU A 118 7.43 -0.57 20.68
CA LEU A 118 6.02 -0.37 21.04
C LEU A 118 5.04 -1.15 20.14
N ALA A 119 5.40 -1.40 18.88
CA ALA A 119 4.58 -2.17 17.95
C ALA A 119 4.45 -3.65 18.37
N SER A 120 5.34 -4.17 19.21
CA SER A 120 5.29 -5.53 19.77
C SER A 120 4.35 -5.70 20.97
N GLY A 121 3.63 -4.66 21.38
CA GLY A 121 2.66 -4.77 22.49
C GLY A 121 1.56 -5.80 22.24
N LYS A 122 1.26 -6.03 20.97
CA LYS A 122 0.38 -7.10 20.46
C LYS A 122 0.95 -7.69 19.18
N VAL A 123 0.63 -8.95 18.92
CA VAL A 123 0.93 -9.65 17.67
C VAL A 123 -0.35 -10.29 17.15
N VAL A 124 -0.65 -10.03 15.89
CA VAL A 124 -1.71 -10.73 15.15
C VAL A 124 -1.07 -11.95 14.48
N VAL A 125 -1.56 -13.13 14.82
CA VAL A 125 -1.17 -14.39 14.19
C VAL A 125 -2.23 -14.74 13.16
N GLU A 126 -1.83 -15.04 11.92
CA GLU A 126 -2.73 -15.33 10.81
C GLU A 126 -2.36 -16.64 10.12
N GLU A 127 -3.35 -17.28 9.51
CA GLU A 127 -3.08 -18.30 8.50
C GLU A 127 -2.45 -17.66 7.26
N PHE A 128 -1.63 -18.42 6.56
CA PHE A 128 -1.06 -17.98 5.29
C PHE A 128 -2.07 -18.20 4.15
N LEU A 129 -2.42 -17.13 3.47
CA LEU A 129 -3.24 -17.20 2.26
C LEU A 129 -2.33 -17.36 1.04
N LYS A 130 -2.57 -18.40 0.24
CA LYS A 130 -1.84 -18.62 -1.01
C LYS A 130 -2.66 -18.12 -2.20
N GLY A 131 -2.17 -17.11 -2.88
CA GLY A 131 -2.87 -16.47 -4.00
C GLY A 131 -2.02 -15.41 -4.67
N ILE A 132 -2.66 -14.56 -5.47
CA ILE A 132 -2.02 -13.44 -6.18
C ILE A 132 -2.46 -12.14 -5.51
N GLU A 133 -1.49 -11.36 -5.05
CA GLU A 133 -1.75 -10.07 -4.42
C GLU A 133 -2.14 -9.00 -5.46
N LEU A 134 -2.99 -8.07 -5.03
CA LEU A 134 -3.35 -6.88 -5.78
C LEU A 134 -3.75 -5.74 -4.83
N SER A 135 -3.70 -4.52 -5.34
CA SER A 135 -4.01 -3.30 -4.61
C SER A 135 -5.30 -2.69 -5.16
N CYS A 136 -6.31 -2.56 -4.28
CA CYS A 136 -7.57 -1.90 -4.58
C CYS A 136 -7.59 -0.52 -3.89
N PHE A 137 -7.98 0.51 -4.62
CA PHE A 137 -8.03 1.89 -4.11
C PHE A 137 -9.45 2.41 -4.16
N VAL A 138 -9.88 2.94 -3.04
CA VAL A 138 -11.18 3.57 -2.88
C VAL A 138 -10.96 4.99 -2.39
N ILE A 139 -11.72 5.95 -2.93
CA ILE A 139 -11.77 7.31 -2.42
C ILE A 139 -13.20 7.58 -1.93
N THR A 140 -13.34 8.10 -0.71
CA THR A 140 -14.66 8.30 -0.08
C THR A 140 -14.78 9.64 0.64
N ASP A 141 -16.01 10.15 0.65
CA ASP A 141 -16.41 11.31 1.44
C ASP A 141 -17.09 10.93 2.78
N GLY A 142 -17.04 9.63 3.13
CA GLY A 142 -17.66 9.03 4.31
C GLY A 142 -19.08 8.52 4.10
N LYS A 143 -19.70 8.76 2.95
CA LYS A 143 -21.03 8.26 2.55
C LYS A 143 -21.00 7.52 1.23
N SER A 144 -20.40 8.14 0.25
CA SER A 144 -20.25 7.65 -1.11
C SER A 144 -18.78 7.38 -1.40
N TYR A 145 -18.51 6.60 -2.43
CA TYR A 145 -17.15 6.27 -2.82
C TYR A 145 -16.99 6.11 -4.33
N LEU A 146 -15.76 6.23 -4.79
CA LEU A 146 -15.33 5.83 -6.13
C LEU A 146 -14.24 4.79 -6.00
N THR A 147 -14.32 3.74 -6.80
CA THR A 147 -13.23 2.76 -6.95
C THR A 147 -12.28 3.24 -8.03
N LEU A 148 -11.03 3.48 -7.66
CA LEU A 148 -9.97 3.88 -8.57
C LEU A 148 -9.40 2.66 -9.31
N PRO A 149 -8.60 2.84 -10.37
CA PRO A 149 -7.95 1.72 -11.05
C PRO A 149 -7.15 0.85 -10.07
N MET A 150 -7.38 -0.46 -10.11
CA MET A 150 -6.61 -1.41 -9.32
C MET A 150 -5.19 -1.54 -9.87
N ALA A 151 -4.25 -1.91 -9.00
CA ALA A 151 -2.85 -2.12 -9.36
C ALA A 151 -2.28 -3.38 -8.73
N LYS A 152 -1.14 -3.81 -9.21
CA LYS A 152 -0.31 -4.85 -8.58
C LYS A 152 1.09 -4.27 -8.40
N ASP A 153 1.61 -4.35 -7.17
CA ASP A 153 2.98 -3.96 -6.84
C ASP A 153 3.92 -5.18 -6.77
N TYR A 154 5.20 -4.90 -6.73
CA TYR A 154 6.29 -5.88 -6.62
C TYR A 154 7.19 -5.50 -5.45
N LYS A 155 6.98 -6.16 -4.31
CA LYS A 155 7.57 -5.77 -3.02
C LYS A 155 9.01 -6.26 -2.82
N ARG A 156 9.39 -7.39 -3.42
CA ARG A 156 10.72 -7.97 -3.22
C ARG A 156 11.77 -7.25 -4.05
N ILE A 157 12.98 -7.12 -3.46
CA ILE A 157 14.11 -6.46 -4.13
C ILE A 157 14.64 -7.24 -5.34
N GLY A 158 14.60 -8.55 -5.28
CA GLY A 158 15.16 -9.47 -6.30
C GLY A 158 14.11 -9.94 -7.30
N GLU A 159 14.61 -10.36 -8.49
CA GLU A 159 13.81 -10.96 -9.54
C GLU A 159 13.15 -12.26 -9.05
N GLY A 160 11.98 -12.62 -9.61
CA GLY A 160 11.20 -13.79 -9.17
C GLY A 160 10.68 -13.69 -7.73
N ASP A 161 10.45 -12.49 -7.25
CA ASP A 161 10.00 -12.19 -5.86
C ASP A 161 10.92 -12.79 -4.79
N THR A 162 12.22 -12.59 -4.95
CA THR A 162 13.26 -13.06 -4.01
C THR A 162 13.86 -11.92 -3.18
N GLY A 163 14.56 -12.26 -2.11
CA GLY A 163 15.26 -11.28 -1.27
C GLY A 163 14.33 -10.55 -0.29
N LEU A 164 14.80 -9.41 0.18
CA LEU A 164 14.12 -8.61 1.21
C LEU A 164 12.88 -7.90 0.67
N ASN A 165 11.90 -7.67 1.55
CA ASN A 165 10.78 -6.76 1.29
C ASN A 165 11.27 -5.31 1.21
N THR A 166 10.68 -4.56 0.29
CA THR A 166 10.94 -3.14 0.06
C THR A 166 9.64 -2.33 0.18
N GLY A 167 9.70 -1.04 -0.08
CA GLY A 167 8.50 -0.20 -0.26
C GLY A 167 7.80 -0.41 -1.61
N GLY A 168 8.33 -1.28 -2.48
CA GLY A 168 7.84 -1.55 -3.84
C GLY A 168 8.88 -1.20 -4.89
N MET A 169 9.16 -2.15 -5.79
CA MET A 169 10.15 -2.04 -6.87
C MET A 169 9.52 -1.66 -8.22
N GLY A 170 8.21 -1.66 -8.26
CA GLY A 170 7.41 -1.30 -9.41
C GLY A 170 5.95 -1.68 -9.23
N ALA A 171 5.10 -1.22 -10.14
CA ALA A 171 3.68 -1.56 -10.15
C ALA A 171 3.11 -1.51 -11.56
N VAL A 172 1.97 -2.16 -11.75
CA VAL A 172 1.22 -2.18 -13.01
C VAL A 172 -0.26 -1.89 -12.77
N SER A 173 -0.94 -1.27 -13.72
CA SER A 173 -2.38 -1.01 -13.74
C SER A 173 -2.88 -0.91 -15.19
N PRO A 174 -4.03 -1.49 -15.59
CA PRO A 174 -4.86 -2.39 -14.78
C PRO A 174 -4.16 -3.71 -14.53
N VAL A 175 -4.73 -4.51 -13.63
CA VAL A 175 -4.25 -5.87 -13.34
C VAL A 175 -4.95 -6.84 -14.28
N PRO A 176 -4.23 -7.55 -15.20
CA PRO A 176 -4.85 -8.32 -16.28
C PRO A 176 -5.80 -9.44 -15.84
N PHE A 177 -5.61 -10.01 -14.64
CA PHE A 177 -6.48 -11.09 -14.14
C PHE A 177 -7.72 -10.59 -13.38
N VAL A 178 -7.91 -9.26 -13.27
CA VAL A 178 -9.09 -8.66 -12.67
C VAL A 178 -10.12 -8.39 -13.75
N ASP A 179 -11.02 -9.34 -13.93
CA ASP A 179 -12.17 -9.19 -14.81
C ASP A 179 -13.34 -8.48 -14.09
N GLU A 180 -14.42 -8.21 -14.81
CA GLU A 180 -15.62 -7.57 -14.28
C GLU A 180 -16.27 -8.39 -13.15
N SER A 181 -16.30 -9.71 -13.28
CA SER A 181 -16.87 -10.62 -12.28
C SER A 181 -16.11 -10.53 -10.96
N PHE A 182 -14.78 -10.57 -11.02
CA PHE A 182 -13.94 -10.45 -9.83
C PHE A 182 -13.97 -9.05 -9.23
N SER A 183 -14.01 -8.00 -10.06
CA SER A 183 -14.20 -6.63 -9.61
C SER A 183 -15.52 -6.43 -8.86
N ASN A 184 -16.62 -7.01 -9.37
CA ASN A 184 -17.94 -6.98 -8.73
C ASN A 184 -17.93 -7.73 -7.38
N LYS A 185 -17.17 -8.83 -7.26
CA LYS A 185 -16.99 -9.51 -5.96
C LYS A 185 -16.25 -8.63 -4.96
N ILE A 186 -15.16 -7.98 -5.39
CA ILE A 186 -14.40 -7.05 -4.53
C ILE A 186 -15.33 -5.94 -4.02
N ASP A 187 -16.13 -5.34 -4.90
CA ASP A 187 -17.08 -4.30 -4.50
C ASP A 187 -18.09 -4.82 -3.48
N LYS A 188 -18.75 -5.93 -3.79
CA LYS A 188 -19.84 -6.50 -2.99
C LYS A 188 -19.37 -7.05 -1.64
N GLU A 189 -18.23 -7.75 -1.61
CA GLU A 189 -17.79 -8.52 -0.43
C GLU A 189 -16.81 -7.74 0.44
N ILE A 190 -16.17 -6.69 -0.11
CA ILE A 190 -15.10 -5.96 0.59
C ILE A 190 -15.38 -4.45 0.64
N ILE A 191 -15.50 -3.77 -0.53
CA ILE A 191 -15.57 -2.29 -0.53
C ILE A 191 -16.86 -1.82 0.14
N LYS A 192 -18.00 -2.29 -0.32
CA LYS A 192 -19.30 -1.90 0.23
C LYS A 192 -19.42 -2.22 1.72
N PRO A 193 -19.09 -3.43 2.22
CA PRO A 193 -19.08 -3.71 3.65
C PRO A 193 -18.07 -2.85 4.44
N THR A 194 -16.95 -2.45 3.83
CA THR A 194 -16.00 -1.53 4.46
C THR A 194 -16.63 -0.15 4.68
N ILE A 195 -17.21 0.44 3.64
CA ILE A 195 -17.83 1.79 3.74
C ILE A 195 -19.04 1.77 4.70
N GLU A 196 -19.92 0.77 4.57
CA GLU A 196 -21.06 0.60 5.46
C GLU A 196 -20.63 0.35 6.91
N GLY A 197 -19.56 -0.45 7.10
CA GLY A 197 -18.98 -0.73 8.40
C GLY A 197 -18.41 0.52 9.08
N LEU A 198 -17.71 1.36 8.35
CA LEU A 198 -17.23 2.65 8.86
C LEU A 198 -18.39 3.51 9.38
N SER A 199 -19.46 3.61 8.59
CA SER A 199 -20.67 4.36 8.99
C SER A 199 -21.35 3.75 10.21
N ARG A 200 -21.53 2.41 10.25
CA ARG A 200 -22.14 1.66 11.37
C ARG A 200 -21.35 1.85 12.67
N ASP A 201 -20.04 1.81 12.60
CA ASP A 201 -19.13 1.96 13.74
C ASP A 201 -18.91 3.43 14.15
N LYS A 202 -19.56 4.36 13.45
CA LYS A 202 -19.40 5.82 13.65
C LYS A 202 -17.92 6.23 13.56
N ILE A 203 -17.26 5.76 12.52
CA ILE A 203 -15.88 6.08 12.18
C ILE A 203 -15.92 7.06 11.00
N ASP A 204 -15.69 8.33 11.27
CA ASP A 204 -15.63 9.36 10.23
C ASP A 204 -14.38 9.19 9.39
N PHE A 205 -14.59 8.78 8.15
CA PHE A 205 -13.52 8.55 7.20
C PHE A 205 -13.71 9.42 5.96
N VAL A 206 -12.71 10.21 5.64
CA VAL A 206 -12.65 11.02 4.41
C VAL A 206 -11.29 10.83 3.77
N GLY A 207 -11.25 10.49 2.49
CA GLY A 207 -9.98 10.30 1.78
C GLY A 207 -9.83 8.94 1.14
N PHE A 208 -8.62 8.44 1.09
CA PHE A 208 -8.26 7.20 0.40
C PHE A 208 -8.24 6.01 1.35
N ILE A 209 -8.76 4.88 0.87
CA ILE A 209 -8.57 3.56 1.47
C ILE A 209 -7.84 2.71 0.43
N PHE A 210 -6.62 2.33 0.73
CA PHE A 210 -5.91 1.29 0.00
C PHE A 210 -6.15 -0.04 0.70
N ILE A 211 -6.78 -0.96 0.00
CA ILE A 211 -7.09 -2.30 0.46
C ILE A 211 -6.11 -3.25 -0.22
N GLY A 212 -5.17 -3.79 0.55
CA GLY A 212 -4.30 -4.87 0.11
C GLY A 212 -5.10 -6.16 0.04
N LEU A 213 -5.24 -6.71 -1.15
CA LEU A 213 -6.03 -7.90 -1.43
C LEU A 213 -5.16 -9.07 -1.86
N ILE A 214 -5.66 -10.28 -1.62
CA ILE A 214 -5.14 -11.50 -2.23
C ILE A 214 -6.30 -12.27 -2.87
N LYS A 215 -6.14 -12.64 -4.14
CA LYS A 215 -7.05 -13.53 -4.86
C LYS A 215 -6.68 -14.97 -4.53
N VAL A 216 -7.52 -15.65 -3.75
CA VAL A 216 -7.39 -17.08 -3.44
C VAL A 216 -8.42 -17.81 -4.27
N GLN A 217 -7.97 -18.57 -5.28
CA GLN A 217 -8.85 -19.10 -6.33
C GLN A 217 -9.66 -17.95 -6.98
N ASP A 218 -10.97 -17.92 -6.83
CA ASP A 218 -11.84 -16.87 -7.38
C ASP A 218 -12.47 -15.99 -6.29
N SER A 219 -11.89 -15.94 -5.10
CA SER A 219 -12.40 -15.14 -3.97
C SER A 219 -11.38 -14.12 -3.50
N PRO A 220 -11.80 -12.86 -3.24
CA PRO A 220 -10.95 -11.84 -2.70
C PRO A 220 -10.89 -11.93 -1.18
N TYR A 221 -9.70 -11.76 -0.61
CA TYR A 221 -9.47 -11.64 0.83
C TYR A 221 -8.65 -10.40 1.12
N VAL A 222 -8.99 -9.70 2.21
CA VAL A 222 -8.22 -8.54 2.68
C VAL A 222 -6.99 -9.00 3.46
N ILE A 223 -5.82 -8.55 3.03
CA ILE A 223 -4.54 -8.71 3.73
C ILE A 223 -4.40 -7.62 4.78
N GLU A 224 -4.62 -6.36 4.37
CA GLU A 224 -4.47 -5.16 5.21
C GLU A 224 -5.21 -3.96 4.62
N TYR A 225 -5.45 -2.96 5.46
CA TYR A 225 -5.86 -1.62 5.06
C TYR A 225 -4.72 -0.63 5.21
N ASN A 226 -4.63 0.31 4.27
CA ASN A 226 -3.85 1.52 4.40
C ASN A 226 -4.79 2.72 4.16
N VAL A 227 -4.62 3.79 4.91
CA VAL A 227 -5.56 4.93 4.89
C VAL A 227 -5.06 6.09 4.04
N ARG A 228 -4.31 5.75 3.00
CA ARG A 228 -3.67 6.64 2.03
C ARG A 228 -3.46 5.89 0.72
N MET A 229 -2.93 6.57 -0.27
CA MET A 229 -2.53 5.92 -1.53
C MET A 229 -1.26 5.09 -1.34
N GLY A 230 -1.06 4.10 -2.21
CA GLY A 230 0.15 3.29 -2.24
C GLY A 230 1.32 3.97 -2.97
N ASP A 231 2.51 3.54 -2.70
CA ASP A 231 3.75 3.94 -3.38
C ASP A 231 4.62 2.68 -3.62
N PRO A 232 4.70 2.18 -4.89
CA PRO A 232 4.61 2.93 -6.15
C PRO A 232 3.27 2.81 -6.92
N GLU A 233 2.18 2.39 -6.32
CA GLU A 233 0.91 2.21 -7.05
C GLU A 233 0.31 3.55 -7.53
N THR A 234 0.47 4.63 -6.76
CA THR A 234 0.03 5.97 -7.16
C THR A 234 0.56 6.34 -8.54
N GLN A 235 1.79 5.97 -8.85
CA GLN A 235 2.48 6.26 -10.10
C GLN A 235 1.89 5.53 -11.32
N VAL A 236 1.03 4.53 -11.12
CA VAL A 236 0.31 3.84 -12.20
C VAL A 236 -1.21 4.08 -12.15
N VAL A 237 -1.76 4.42 -10.99
CA VAL A 237 -3.20 4.67 -10.81
C VAL A 237 -3.58 6.07 -11.28
N LEU A 238 -2.94 7.12 -10.75
CA LEU A 238 -3.30 8.50 -11.06
C LEU A 238 -3.10 8.86 -12.54
N PRO A 239 -2.03 8.42 -13.23
CA PRO A 239 -1.88 8.72 -14.66
C PRO A 239 -2.97 8.15 -15.57
N ARG A 240 -3.78 7.19 -15.07
CA ARG A 240 -4.92 6.61 -15.77
C ARG A 240 -6.25 7.33 -15.51
N ILE A 241 -6.29 8.27 -14.58
CA ILE A 241 -7.49 9.07 -14.30
C ILE A 241 -7.51 10.26 -15.28
N LYS A 242 -8.60 10.41 -16.04
CA LYS A 242 -8.79 11.50 -17.01
C LYS A 242 -9.39 12.75 -16.38
N ASN A 243 -10.18 12.58 -15.31
CA ASN A 243 -10.77 13.70 -14.59
C ASN A 243 -9.68 14.62 -14.01
N ASP A 244 -9.99 15.89 -13.85
CA ASP A 244 -9.16 16.77 -13.03
C ASP A 244 -9.14 16.24 -11.58
N PHE A 245 -7.93 15.89 -11.12
CA PHE A 245 -7.77 15.28 -9.80
C PHE A 245 -8.10 16.27 -8.66
N GLY A 246 -7.87 17.57 -8.90
CA GLY A 246 -8.25 18.63 -7.97
C GLY A 246 -9.78 18.70 -7.79
N GLU A 247 -10.56 18.54 -8.86
CA GLU A 247 -12.02 18.47 -8.79
C GLU A 247 -12.50 17.24 -7.98
N ILE A 248 -11.88 16.07 -8.17
CA ILE A 248 -12.16 14.89 -7.35
C ILE A 248 -11.91 15.20 -5.88
N LEU A 249 -10.76 15.78 -5.53
CA LEU A 249 -10.43 16.12 -4.14
C LEU A 249 -11.39 17.16 -3.53
N LEU A 250 -11.82 18.15 -4.31
CA LEU A 250 -12.80 19.13 -3.87
C LEU A 250 -14.19 18.50 -3.65
N SER A 251 -14.58 17.53 -4.49
CA SER A 251 -15.85 16.82 -4.33
C SER A 251 -15.92 16.02 -3.02
N ILE A 252 -14.78 15.49 -2.55
CA ILE A 252 -14.69 14.80 -1.25
C ILE A 252 -14.99 15.78 -0.11
N SER A 253 -14.30 16.93 -0.11
CA SER A 253 -14.45 17.92 0.95
C SER A 253 -15.84 18.52 1.01
N SER A 254 -16.53 18.61 -0.13
CA SER A 254 -17.92 19.07 -0.23
C SER A 254 -18.97 17.97 -0.08
N LYS A 255 -18.56 16.71 0.16
CA LYS A 255 -19.41 15.51 0.27
C LYS A 255 -20.28 15.27 -0.98
N LYS A 256 -19.70 15.48 -2.15
CA LYS A 256 -20.32 15.37 -3.47
C LYS A 256 -19.63 14.36 -4.39
N ILE A 257 -18.88 13.41 -3.84
CA ILE A 257 -18.15 12.44 -4.64
C ILE A 257 -19.09 11.58 -5.50
N SER A 258 -20.33 11.38 -5.09
CA SER A 258 -21.36 10.67 -5.86
C SER A 258 -21.77 11.39 -7.17
N GLU A 259 -21.47 12.69 -7.30
CA GLU A 259 -21.73 13.46 -8.52
C GLU A 259 -20.60 13.28 -9.56
N ILE A 260 -19.47 12.72 -9.17
CA ILE A 260 -18.31 12.49 -10.04
C ILE A 260 -18.49 11.20 -10.83
N LYS A 261 -18.48 11.31 -12.15
CA LYS A 261 -18.31 10.16 -13.05
C LYS A 261 -16.82 9.97 -13.31
N LEU A 262 -16.23 8.95 -12.72
CA LEU A 262 -14.82 8.65 -12.91
C LEU A 262 -14.56 8.17 -14.34
N GLU A 263 -13.67 8.85 -15.05
CA GLU A 263 -13.22 8.51 -16.38
C GLU A 263 -11.79 7.97 -16.32
N ILE A 264 -11.60 6.75 -16.82
CA ILE A 264 -10.32 6.04 -16.76
C ILE A 264 -9.76 5.90 -18.17
N GLU A 265 -8.45 6.13 -18.31
CA GLU A 265 -7.71 5.86 -19.55
C GLU A 265 -7.62 4.35 -19.79
N ASP A 266 -8.05 3.94 -20.98
CA ASP A 266 -7.98 2.53 -21.39
C ASP A 266 -6.59 2.18 -21.91
N LYS A 267 -5.59 2.33 -21.03
CA LYS A 267 -4.19 2.00 -21.29
C LYS A 267 -3.59 1.30 -20.08
N PHE A 268 -2.61 0.47 -20.34
CA PHE A 268 -1.76 -0.14 -19.31
C PHE A 268 -0.68 0.85 -18.89
N ALA A 269 -0.59 1.09 -17.60
CA ALA A 269 0.49 1.85 -16.97
C ALA A 269 1.43 0.90 -16.23
N THR A 270 2.73 1.04 -16.48
CA THR A 270 3.77 0.31 -15.75
C THR A 270 4.78 1.29 -15.19
N THR A 271 5.06 1.19 -13.90
CA THR A 271 6.11 1.96 -13.23
C THR A 271 7.25 1.05 -12.78
N ILE A 272 8.48 1.55 -12.90
CA ILE A 272 9.69 0.86 -12.45
C ILE A 272 10.47 1.79 -11.55
N CYS A 273 10.77 1.33 -10.33
CA CYS A 273 11.53 2.11 -9.36
C CYS A 273 13.02 1.91 -9.56
N ALA A 274 13.75 3.01 -9.80
CA ALA A 274 15.20 3.06 -9.67
C ALA A 274 15.56 3.30 -8.20
N VAL A 275 16.44 2.46 -7.67
CA VAL A 275 16.83 2.47 -6.26
C VAL A 275 18.35 2.61 -6.12
N SER A 276 18.81 3.11 -4.98
CA SER A 276 20.21 3.14 -4.61
C SER A 276 20.72 1.74 -4.30
N ASP A 277 21.96 1.43 -4.68
CA ASP A 277 22.63 0.19 -4.29
C ASP A 277 22.64 0.02 -2.76
N GLY A 278 22.40 -1.22 -2.30
CA GLY A 278 22.22 -1.55 -0.88
C GLY A 278 20.80 -1.39 -0.35
N TYR A 279 19.87 -0.73 -1.07
CA TYR A 279 18.46 -0.66 -0.66
C TYR A 279 17.81 -2.08 -0.65
N PRO A 280 16.97 -2.46 0.34
CA PRO A 280 16.34 -1.65 1.40
C PRO A 280 17.15 -1.53 2.70
N GLU A 281 18.39 -1.98 2.73
CA GLU A 281 19.27 -1.84 3.89
C GLU A 281 20.04 -0.51 3.84
N SER A 282 21.34 -0.51 4.10
CA SER A 282 22.16 0.68 4.09
C SER A 282 22.55 1.09 2.66
N TYR A 283 22.38 2.34 2.30
CA TYR A 283 22.71 2.87 0.99
C TYR A 283 23.38 4.26 1.08
N GLN A 284 24.18 4.59 0.06
CA GLN A 284 24.81 5.90 -0.05
C GLN A 284 23.87 6.91 -0.73
N LYS A 285 23.95 8.17 -0.27
CA LYS A 285 23.21 9.31 -0.83
C LYS A 285 24.18 10.27 -1.54
N GLY A 286 23.62 11.28 -2.22
CA GLY A 286 24.41 12.35 -2.84
C GLY A 286 25.03 12.00 -4.19
N LYS A 287 24.61 10.89 -4.84
CA LYS A 287 25.05 10.54 -6.19
C LYS A 287 24.33 11.40 -7.22
N LYS A 288 25.06 12.01 -8.16
CA LYS A 288 24.48 12.86 -9.20
C LYS A 288 23.65 12.02 -10.19
N ILE A 289 22.42 12.47 -10.43
CA ILE A 289 21.49 11.81 -11.38
C ILE A 289 21.61 12.54 -12.72
N ILE A 290 21.78 11.78 -13.79
CA ILE A 290 21.86 12.30 -15.16
C ILE A 290 20.83 11.61 -16.05
N GLY A 291 20.46 12.27 -17.17
CA GLY A 291 19.62 11.68 -18.21
C GLY A 291 18.12 11.83 -17.99
N ILE A 292 17.63 12.42 -16.90
CA ILE A 292 16.20 12.67 -16.67
C ILE A 292 15.56 13.43 -17.85
N ASN A 293 16.25 14.42 -18.37
CA ASN A 293 15.81 15.23 -19.51
C ASN A 293 15.81 14.49 -20.86
N LYS A 294 16.33 13.28 -20.91
CA LYS A 294 16.30 12.42 -22.11
C LYS A 294 15.08 11.50 -22.15
N VAL A 295 14.33 11.40 -21.05
CA VAL A 295 13.08 10.64 -20.99
C VAL A 295 12.03 11.34 -21.85
N GLN A 296 11.38 10.58 -22.73
CA GLN A 296 10.35 11.07 -23.65
C GLN A 296 9.12 10.16 -23.56
N ASP A 297 7.93 10.76 -23.66
CA ASP A 297 6.64 10.03 -23.64
C ASP A 297 6.43 9.12 -22.43
N SER A 298 7.10 9.41 -21.33
CA SER A 298 6.96 8.72 -20.04
C SER A 298 7.07 9.72 -18.91
N LYS A 299 6.45 9.40 -17.78
CA LYS A 299 6.49 10.25 -16.58
C LYS A 299 7.66 9.82 -15.70
N VAL A 300 8.40 10.80 -15.17
CA VAL A 300 9.44 10.58 -14.17
C VAL A 300 8.93 11.14 -12.85
N PHE A 301 8.72 10.27 -11.88
CA PHE A 301 8.34 10.66 -10.53
C PHE A 301 9.58 10.70 -9.64
N HIS A 302 9.81 11.82 -9.00
CA HIS A 302 10.86 11.99 -8.01
C HIS A 302 10.42 11.42 -6.66
N ALA A 303 11.25 10.59 -6.05
CA ALA A 303 11.09 10.07 -4.70
C ALA A 303 12.27 10.55 -3.82
N GLY A 304 13.26 9.70 -3.57
CA GLY A 304 14.44 10.06 -2.80
C GLY A 304 15.44 10.89 -3.61
N THR A 305 15.07 12.09 -3.99
CA THR A 305 15.92 13.03 -4.73
C THR A 305 16.04 14.37 -4.00
N SER A 306 17.16 15.05 -4.20
CA SER A 306 17.40 16.42 -3.76
C SER A 306 18.02 17.24 -4.89
N SER A 307 17.78 18.56 -4.89
CA SER A 307 18.35 19.47 -5.87
C SER A 307 19.45 20.36 -5.26
N LYS A 308 20.51 20.62 -6.05
CA LYS A 308 21.53 21.63 -5.73
C LYS A 308 21.83 22.42 -7.00
N GLY A 309 21.31 23.63 -7.09
CA GLY A 309 21.23 24.38 -8.34
C GLY A 309 20.42 23.61 -9.37
N THR A 310 20.96 23.43 -10.57
CA THR A 310 20.33 22.67 -11.65
C THR A 310 20.58 21.15 -11.61
N ASN A 311 21.40 20.68 -10.66
CA ASN A 311 21.75 19.27 -10.55
C ASN A 311 20.84 18.57 -9.54
N ILE A 312 20.51 17.31 -9.86
CA ILE A 312 19.69 16.41 -9.03
C ILE A 312 20.58 15.30 -8.49
N PHE A 313 20.37 14.93 -7.22
CA PHE A 313 21.16 13.94 -6.50
C PHE A 313 20.25 12.95 -5.77
N THR A 314 20.76 11.74 -5.53
CA THR A 314 20.06 10.74 -4.70
C THR A 314 20.02 11.21 -3.24
N SER A 315 18.87 11.07 -2.58
CA SER A 315 18.66 11.36 -1.15
C SER A 315 17.89 10.27 -0.39
N GLY A 316 17.51 9.21 -1.08
CA GLY A 316 16.73 8.09 -0.51
C GLY A 316 17.07 6.75 -1.13
N GLY A 317 16.46 5.69 -0.62
CA GLY A 317 16.60 4.33 -1.15
C GLY A 317 15.90 4.17 -2.49
N ARG A 318 14.58 4.36 -2.58
CA ARG A 318 13.89 4.56 -3.85
C ARG A 318 14.15 5.99 -4.32
N VAL A 319 14.67 6.13 -5.51
CA VAL A 319 15.19 7.41 -6.03
C VAL A 319 14.22 8.04 -7.02
N LEU A 320 13.84 7.28 -8.05
CA LEU A 320 12.95 7.71 -9.13
C LEU A 320 12.01 6.56 -9.49
N ALA A 321 10.83 6.88 -10.01
CA ALA A 321 9.96 5.92 -10.66
C ALA A 321 9.65 6.40 -12.09
N ILE A 322 9.75 5.50 -13.06
CA ILE A 322 9.50 5.78 -14.48
C ILE A 322 8.24 5.05 -14.91
N THR A 323 7.22 5.82 -15.31
CA THR A 323 5.90 5.31 -15.71
C THR A 323 5.62 5.56 -17.16
N SER A 324 5.28 4.51 -17.90
CA SER A 324 4.81 4.59 -19.28
C SER A 324 3.38 4.06 -19.42
N LEU A 325 2.60 4.65 -20.30
CA LEU A 325 1.25 4.22 -20.68
C LEU A 325 1.25 3.74 -22.12
N GLU A 326 0.70 2.55 -22.37
CA GLU A 326 0.57 1.98 -23.72
C GLU A 326 -0.74 1.16 -23.82
N ASP A 327 -1.17 0.90 -25.06
CA ASP A 327 -2.41 0.16 -25.32
C ASP A 327 -2.30 -1.33 -24.96
N ARG A 328 -1.07 -1.87 -24.86
CA ARG A 328 -0.82 -3.26 -24.47
C ARG A 328 0.11 -3.33 -23.25
N PHE A 329 -0.17 -4.25 -22.34
CA PHE A 329 0.61 -4.46 -21.13
C PHE A 329 2.11 -4.61 -21.42
N LYS A 330 2.48 -5.52 -22.31
CA LYS A 330 3.90 -5.78 -22.63
C LYS A 330 4.63 -4.58 -23.22
N ASP A 331 3.90 -3.69 -23.91
CA ASP A 331 4.50 -2.48 -24.48
C ASP A 331 4.74 -1.43 -23.40
N SER A 332 3.83 -1.28 -22.41
CA SER A 332 4.05 -0.38 -21.28
C SER A 332 5.27 -0.81 -20.44
N VAL A 333 5.42 -2.10 -20.19
CA VAL A 333 6.59 -2.67 -19.50
C VAL A 333 7.88 -2.36 -20.29
N LYS A 334 7.89 -2.72 -21.57
CA LYS A 334 9.05 -2.51 -22.45
C LYS A 334 9.46 -1.05 -22.56
N LYS A 335 8.48 -0.15 -22.65
CA LYS A 335 8.71 1.29 -22.73
C LYS A 335 9.28 1.85 -21.43
N SER A 336 8.74 1.45 -20.28
CA SER A 336 9.25 1.89 -18.97
C SER A 336 10.71 1.50 -18.77
N TYR A 337 11.11 0.28 -19.13
CA TYR A 337 12.52 -0.13 -19.10
C TYR A 337 13.38 0.62 -20.10
N LYS A 338 12.88 0.85 -21.31
CA LYS A 338 13.61 1.63 -22.34
C LYS A 338 13.90 3.04 -21.86
N GLU A 339 12.91 3.69 -21.27
CA GLU A 339 13.05 5.05 -20.77
C GLU A 339 13.91 5.12 -19.51
N LEU A 340 13.79 4.16 -18.60
CA LEU A 340 14.63 4.06 -17.40
C LEU A 340 16.12 3.97 -17.76
N LYS A 341 16.49 3.23 -18.78
CA LYS A 341 17.90 3.07 -19.24
C LYS A 341 18.56 4.39 -19.68
N LYS A 342 17.79 5.45 -19.93
CA LYS A 342 18.34 6.78 -20.25
C LYS A 342 18.82 7.52 -19.00
N ILE A 343 18.38 7.11 -17.82
CA ILE A 343 18.73 7.70 -16.52
C ILE A 343 19.87 6.89 -15.91
N ASN A 344 20.82 7.58 -15.31
CA ASN A 344 21.93 6.95 -14.63
C ASN A 344 22.38 7.73 -13.39
N PHE A 345 22.81 7.02 -12.37
CA PHE A 345 23.57 7.48 -11.21
C PHE A 345 24.41 6.33 -10.68
N ASP A 346 25.50 6.63 -10.01
CA ASP A 346 26.41 5.63 -9.46
C ASP A 346 25.68 4.73 -8.44
N GLY A 347 25.69 3.40 -8.69
CA GLY A 347 24.96 2.43 -7.88
C GLY A 347 23.46 2.37 -8.19
N ILE A 348 23.01 2.75 -9.40
CA ILE A 348 21.60 2.55 -9.80
C ILE A 348 21.26 1.06 -9.87
N ASN A 349 20.17 0.69 -9.22
CA ASN A 349 19.61 -0.66 -9.30
C ASN A 349 18.09 -0.61 -9.54
N TYR A 350 17.52 -1.66 -10.14
CA TYR A 350 16.09 -1.85 -10.36
C TYR A 350 15.78 -3.30 -10.73
N ARG A 351 14.58 -3.78 -10.42
CA ARG A 351 14.11 -5.11 -10.87
C ARG A 351 13.90 -5.12 -12.39
N LYS A 352 14.27 -6.24 -13.04
CA LYS A 352 14.19 -6.39 -14.50
C LYS A 352 12.99 -7.22 -14.95
N ASP A 353 12.18 -7.69 -14.02
CA ASP A 353 11.09 -8.64 -14.24
C ASP A 353 9.71 -8.13 -13.82
N ILE A 354 9.54 -6.80 -13.66
CA ILE A 354 8.21 -6.24 -13.31
C ILE A 354 7.18 -6.69 -14.35
N GLY A 355 6.10 -7.34 -13.87
CA GLY A 355 5.05 -7.92 -14.71
C GLY A 355 5.33 -9.37 -15.14
N PHE A 356 6.30 -10.06 -14.54
CA PHE A 356 6.72 -11.42 -14.96
C PHE A 356 5.63 -12.49 -14.78
N ASP A 357 4.69 -12.25 -13.89
CA ASP A 357 3.62 -13.16 -13.48
C ASP A 357 2.22 -12.76 -14.00
N LEU A 358 2.18 -11.84 -14.99
CA LEU A 358 0.95 -11.31 -15.59
C LEU A 358 0.80 -11.59 -17.07
#